data_f849cde6a547dc81b1715ea557dd6371
#
_entry.id   f849cde6a547dc81b1715ea557dd6371
#
_cell.length_a   1.000
_cell.length_b   1.000
_cell.length_c   1.000
_cell.angle_alpha   90.00
_cell.angle_beta   90.00
_cell.angle_gamma   90.00
#
_symmetry.space_group_name_H-M   'P 1'
#
loop_
_entity.id
_entity.type
_entity.pdbx_description
1 polymer ?
#
loop_
_entity_poly.entity_id
_entity_poly.type
_entity_poly.pdbx_seq_one_letter_code
_entity_poly.pdbx_strand_id
1 'polypeptide(L)'
;MLLNAKVIGIGAAGNKAAITLFKKYPEIAKDMVLINSTLKDIPEEYHDRAIELDGEYRGCAKERTIANQMMVDTLKSGHFEYEKDPKDCMTIIVTSSEGGTGSGASVLLANYLHKVHGTHIHFFVFTGFEDDVRGLKNTVDLFKEMDDSFTVEALSNKSFLEAAGNNRLRAEQLANEKFADNVNILLGGTINKSSQNIDESDLLKTVRTPGFMYIDRVNMTKIKNSDDFNRRITEVIDDMKSLETQPSAKRIATVLDVKERALEFIDFGYEVIKKRFGMPFEAFSHVQDLHEPEYLDIIVSGLKMPINEIEKTYEDFKERSKFVDTTADDFFNKEYATNADIFDTLQADATPADVDAAKDDFFKSLGKDKKEESKKIKVVQDF
;
A
#
# COMPACT_ATOMS: atom_id res chain seq x y z
N MET A 1 -16.94 -12.19 9.34
CA MET A 1 -17.20 -10.73 9.43
C MET A 1 -16.35 -10.09 8.34
N LEU A 2 -16.96 -9.32 7.44
CA LEU A 2 -16.22 -8.73 6.31
C LEU A 2 -16.47 -7.22 6.31
N LEU A 3 -15.40 -6.45 6.48
CA LEU A 3 -15.43 -5.00 6.30
C LEU A 3 -15.57 -4.66 4.82
N ASN A 4 -16.27 -3.59 4.49
CA ASN A 4 -16.33 -3.08 3.12
C ASN A 4 -15.16 -2.16 2.85
N ALA A 5 -14.63 -2.21 1.63
CA ALA A 5 -13.60 -1.30 1.16
C ALA A 5 -13.78 -1.04 -0.34
N LYS A 6 -13.43 0.17 -0.78
CA LYS A 6 -13.27 0.48 -2.19
C LYS A 6 -11.85 0.15 -2.62
N VAL A 7 -11.68 -0.52 -3.75
CA VAL A 7 -10.35 -0.94 -4.25
C VAL A 7 -10.02 -0.17 -5.52
N ILE A 8 -8.87 0.51 -5.54
CA ILE A 8 -8.38 1.28 -6.69
C ILE A 8 -7.01 0.75 -7.10
N GLY A 9 -6.93 0.13 -8.27
CA GLY A 9 -5.67 -0.26 -8.89
C GLY A 9 -5.10 0.89 -9.72
N ILE A 10 -3.81 1.21 -9.55
CA ILE A 10 -3.17 2.31 -10.29
C ILE A 10 -1.89 1.82 -10.96
N GLY A 11 -1.81 2.04 -12.28
CA GLY A 11 -0.74 1.55 -13.13
C GLY A 11 -0.86 0.05 -13.44
N ALA A 12 -0.04 -0.46 -14.36
CA ALA A 12 -0.17 -1.84 -14.83
C ALA A 12 -0.09 -2.90 -13.72
N ALA A 13 0.84 -2.76 -12.77
CA ALA A 13 0.99 -3.70 -11.67
C ALA A 13 -0.18 -3.61 -10.67
N GLY A 14 -0.58 -2.40 -10.27
CA GLY A 14 -1.72 -2.20 -9.38
C GLY A 14 -3.02 -2.75 -9.98
N ASN A 15 -3.25 -2.55 -11.27
CA ASN A 15 -4.43 -3.07 -11.97
C ASN A 15 -4.43 -4.60 -12.02
N LYS A 16 -3.28 -5.25 -12.31
CA LYS A 16 -3.16 -6.72 -12.28
C LYS A 16 -3.49 -7.28 -10.90
N ALA A 17 -3.00 -6.62 -9.84
CA ALA A 17 -3.27 -7.04 -8.47
C ALA A 17 -4.74 -6.87 -8.10
N ALA A 18 -5.37 -5.74 -8.42
CA ALA A 18 -6.80 -5.51 -8.19
C ALA A 18 -7.67 -6.52 -8.93
N ILE A 19 -7.33 -6.85 -10.18
CA ILE A 19 -8.01 -7.91 -10.96
C ILE A 19 -7.81 -9.29 -10.31
N THR A 20 -6.62 -9.58 -9.79
CA THR A 20 -6.36 -10.85 -9.07
C THR A 20 -7.23 -10.95 -7.83
N LEU A 21 -7.34 -9.86 -7.05
CA LEU A 21 -8.24 -9.78 -5.90
C LEU A 21 -9.70 -10.02 -6.31
N PHE A 22 -10.18 -9.36 -7.37
CA PHE A 22 -11.55 -9.53 -7.87
C PHE A 22 -11.83 -10.97 -8.29
N LYS A 23 -10.87 -11.62 -8.98
CA LYS A 23 -11.03 -13.03 -9.39
C LYS A 23 -11.09 -13.99 -8.20
N LYS A 24 -10.32 -13.71 -7.14
CA LYS A 24 -10.20 -14.60 -5.97
C LYS A 24 -11.27 -14.32 -4.91
N TYR A 25 -11.61 -13.04 -4.70
CA TYR A 25 -12.55 -12.56 -3.68
C TYR A 25 -13.47 -11.48 -4.26
N PRO A 26 -14.41 -11.86 -5.15
CA PRO A 26 -15.25 -10.89 -5.88
C PRO A 26 -16.13 -10.03 -4.97
N GLU A 27 -16.50 -10.54 -3.80
CA GLU A 27 -17.27 -9.78 -2.80
C GLU A 27 -16.50 -8.62 -2.17
N ILE A 28 -15.17 -8.71 -2.13
CA ILE A 28 -14.29 -7.65 -1.61
C ILE A 28 -14.11 -6.54 -2.65
N ALA A 29 -13.87 -6.90 -3.91
CA ALA A 29 -13.49 -5.98 -4.97
C ALA A 29 -14.63 -5.69 -5.96
N LYS A 30 -15.91 -5.85 -5.53
CA LYS A 30 -17.09 -5.64 -6.40
C LYS A 30 -17.11 -4.25 -7.06
N ASP A 31 -16.66 -3.20 -6.34
CA ASP A 31 -16.62 -1.81 -6.77
C ASP A 31 -15.18 -1.35 -7.12
N MET A 32 -14.39 -2.28 -7.69
CA MET A 32 -13.02 -2.03 -8.13
C MET A 32 -12.97 -0.98 -9.24
N VAL A 33 -12.01 -0.05 -9.13
CA VAL A 33 -11.65 0.94 -10.16
C VAL A 33 -10.21 0.70 -10.61
N LEU A 34 -9.97 0.73 -11.91
CA LEU A 34 -8.66 0.54 -12.52
C LEU A 34 -8.22 1.83 -13.20
N ILE A 35 -7.06 2.35 -12.85
CA ILE A 35 -6.55 3.61 -13.39
C ILE A 35 -5.21 3.37 -14.09
N ASN A 36 -5.06 3.83 -15.31
CA ASN A 36 -3.80 3.75 -16.03
C ASN A 36 -3.64 4.90 -17.04
N SER A 37 -2.42 5.14 -17.48
CA SER A 37 -2.08 6.08 -18.55
C SER A 37 -2.48 5.57 -19.94
N THR A 38 -2.86 4.31 -20.08
CA THR A 38 -3.41 3.69 -21.29
C THR A 38 -4.29 2.49 -20.93
N LEU A 39 -5.41 2.32 -21.62
CA LEU A 39 -6.27 1.15 -21.44
C LEU A 39 -5.68 -0.14 -22.02
N LYS A 40 -4.65 -0.05 -22.88
CA LYS A 40 -4.04 -1.22 -23.52
C LYS A 40 -3.48 -2.27 -22.55
N ASP A 41 -3.10 -1.85 -21.34
CA ASP A 41 -2.56 -2.73 -20.31
C ASP A 41 -3.65 -3.37 -19.44
N ILE A 42 -4.92 -3.01 -19.66
CA ILE A 42 -6.08 -3.53 -18.93
C ILE A 42 -6.87 -4.44 -19.85
N PRO A 43 -7.20 -5.69 -19.46
CA PRO A 43 -8.02 -6.58 -20.28
C PRO A 43 -9.38 -5.95 -20.59
N GLU A 44 -9.87 -6.16 -21.84
CA GLU A 44 -11.11 -5.54 -22.35
C GLU A 44 -12.34 -5.82 -21.48
N GLU A 45 -12.39 -6.99 -20.85
CA GLU A 45 -13.47 -7.36 -19.93
C GLU A 45 -13.60 -6.48 -18.69
N TYR A 46 -12.60 -5.61 -18.39
CA TYR A 46 -12.59 -4.67 -17.27
C TYR A 46 -12.59 -3.20 -17.70
N HIS A 47 -12.78 -2.90 -18.98
CA HIS A 47 -12.77 -1.50 -19.46
C HIS A 47 -13.95 -0.69 -18.91
N ASP A 48 -15.06 -1.31 -18.54
CA ASP A 48 -16.19 -0.69 -17.85
C ASP A 48 -15.87 -0.17 -16.43
N ARG A 49 -14.76 -0.65 -15.87
CA ARG A 49 -14.23 -0.26 -14.54
C ARG A 49 -12.92 0.53 -14.65
N ALA A 50 -12.52 0.88 -15.85
CA ALA A 50 -11.22 1.46 -16.12
C ALA A 50 -11.32 2.95 -16.46
N ILE A 51 -10.37 3.70 -15.94
CA ILE A 51 -10.19 5.12 -16.23
C ILE A 51 -8.82 5.31 -16.87
N GLU A 52 -8.81 5.83 -18.10
CA GLU A 52 -7.59 6.29 -18.75
C GLU A 52 -7.30 7.72 -18.26
N LEU A 53 -6.09 7.94 -17.76
CA LEU A 53 -5.66 9.25 -17.30
C LEU A 53 -5.65 10.26 -18.45
N ASP A 54 -6.17 11.46 -18.21
CA ASP A 54 -6.18 12.55 -19.18
C ASP A 54 -4.77 13.07 -19.47
N GLY A 55 -4.46 13.34 -20.73
CA GLY A 55 -3.18 13.88 -21.15
C GLY A 55 -2.75 13.41 -22.54
N GLU A 56 -1.65 13.97 -23.02
CA GLU A 56 -1.11 13.67 -24.36
C GLU A 56 -0.25 12.39 -24.39
N TYR A 57 0.17 11.89 -23.21
CA TYR A 57 1.10 10.77 -23.10
C TYR A 57 0.37 9.43 -23.04
N ARG A 58 0.88 8.44 -23.75
CA ARG A 58 0.40 7.05 -23.73
C ARG A 58 1.35 6.13 -22.96
N GLY A 59 1.75 6.54 -21.78
CA GLY A 59 2.67 5.90 -20.86
C GLY A 59 3.61 6.91 -20.24
N CYS A 60 4.10 6.62 -19.04
CA CYS A 60 4.89 7.58 -18.27
C CYS A 60 6.39 7.30 -18.28
N ALA A 61 6.86 6.24 -18.93
CA ALA A 61 8.29 5.87 -19.06
C ALA A 61 9.09 6.01 -17.74
N LYS A 62 8.51 5.61 -16.61
CA LYS A 62 9.02 5.79 -15.25
C LYS A 62 9.12 7.26 -14.78
N GLU A 63 8.52 8.21 -15.52
CA GLU A 63 8.46 9.63 -15.13
C GLU A 63 7.25 9.88 -14.24
N ARG A 64 7.47 10.02 -12.94
CA ARG A 64 6.40 10.27 -11.95
C ARG A 64 5.67 11.60 -12.19
N THR A 65 6.40 12.64 -12.60
CA THR A 65 5.82 13.97 -12.89
C THR A 65 4.80 13.97 -14.01
N ILE A 66 5.01 13.14 -15.04
CA ILE A 66 4.03 12.97 -16.12
C ILE A 66 2.74 12.38 -15.56
N ALA A 67 2.84 11.28 -14.79
CA ALA A 67 1.68 10.64 -14.19
C ALA A 67 0.95 11.53 -13.19
N ASN A 68 1.70 12.30 -12.40
CA ASN A 68 1.12 13.27 -11.46
C ASN A 68 0.31 14.33 -12.22
N GLN A 69 0.87 14.93 -13.30
CA GLN A 69 0.16 15.91 -14.10
C GLN A 69 -1.11 15.32 -14.76
N MET A 70 -1.02 14.11 -15.34
CA MET A 70 -2.15 13.41 -15.92
C MET A 70 -3.26 13.17 -14.88
N MET A 71 -2.91 12.80 -13.64
CA MET A 71 -3.87 12.62 -12.56
C MET A 71 -4.53 13.97 -12.17
N VAL A 72 -3.77 15.07 -12.10
CA VAL A 72 -4.32 16.41 -11.88
C VAL A 72 -5.35 16.76 -12.95
N ASP A 73 -5.02 16.51 -14.22
CA ASP A 73 -5.89 16.84 -15.34
C ASP A 73 -7.17 15.97 -15.30
N THR A 74 -7.05 14.68 -15.00
CA THR A 74 -8.18 13.74 -14.82
C THR A 74 -9.11 14.15 -13.67
N LEU A 75 -8.56 14.61 -12.54
CA LEU A 75 -9.36 15.11 -11.43
C LEU A 75 -10.06 16.44 -11.77
N LYS A 76 -9.40 17.34 -12.51
CA LYS A 76 -9.96 18.64 -12.92
C LYS A 76 -11.03 18.52 -13.97
N SER A 77 -10.90 17.58 -14.90
CA SER A 77 -11.92 17.34 -15.95
C SER A 77 -13.18 16.68 -15.40
N GLY A 78 -13.12 16.11 -14.19
CA GLY A 78 -14.20 15.30 -13.63
C GLY A 78 -14.29 13.90 -14.24
N HIS A 79 -13.28 13.47 -15.00
CA HIS A 79 -13.26 12.12 -15.57
C HIS A 79 -13.11 11.04 -14.49
N PHE A 80 -12.52 11.38 -13.35
CA PHE A 80 -12.55 10.54 -12.14
C PHE A 80 -13.59 11.09 -11.18
N GLU A 81 -14.70 10.35 -11.04
CA GLU A 81 -15.71 10.60 -10.03
C GLU A 81 -15.55 9.61 -8.88
N TYR A 82 -15.54 10.10 -7.65
CA TYR A 82 -15.45 9.25 -6.48
C TYR A 82 -16.73 9.37 -5.67
N GLU A 83 -17.45 8.26 -5.62
CA GLU A 83 -18.58 8.09 -4.73
C GLU A 83 -18.22 7.05 -3.66
N LYS A 84 -18.19 7.49 -2.41
CA LYS A 84 -17.94 6.61 -1.27
C LYS A 84 -19.24 5.94 -0.86
N ASP A 85 -19.30 4.62 -0.91
CA ASP A 85 -20.41 3.89 -0.26
C ASP A 85 -20.32 4.17 1.26
N PRO A 86 -21.43 4.58 1.92
CA PRO A 86 -21.46 4.79 3.38
C PRO A 86 -21.03 3.56 4.20
N LYS A 87 -21.06 2.38 3.60
CA LYS A 87 -20.57 1.14 4.23
C LYS A 87 -19.08 0.93 4.10
N ASP A 88 -18.39 1.68 3.23
CA ASP A 88 -16.95 1.52 3.05
C ASP A 88 -16.22 2.06 4.26
N CYS A 89 -15.41 1.20 4.86
CA CYS A 89 -14.58 1.58 6.00
C CYS A 89 -13.28 2.27 5.57
N MET A 90 -12.80 2.02 4.35
CA MET A 90 -11.57 2.57 3.80
C MET A 90 -11.54 2.49 2.27
N THR A 91 -10.56 3.18 1.67
CA THR A 91 -10.17 2.99 0.28
C THR A 91 -8.80 2.32 0.23
N ILE A 92 -8.73 1.18 -0.44
CA ILE A 92 -7.49 0.45 -0.69
C ILE A 92 -6.94 0.91 -2.03
N ILE A 93 -5.75 1.52 -2.03
CA ILE A 93 -5.02 1.88 -3.25
C ILE A 93 -3.90 0.88 -3.42
N VAL A 94 -3.90 0.16 -4.54
CA VAL A 94 -2.84 -0.78 -4.89
C VAL A 94 -2.05 -0.28 -6.09
N THR A 95 -0.71 -0.24 -5.94
CA THR A 95 0.20 0.35 -6.91
C THR A 95 1.58 -0.31 -6.88
N SER A 96 2.46 0.05 -7.81
CA SER A 96 3.89 -0.27 -7.74
C SER A 96 4.72 1.00 -7.56
N SER A 97 5.82 0.88 -6.85
CA SER A 97 6.70 2.02 -6.53
C SER A 97 7.69 2.37 -7.64
N GLU A 98 8.17 1.38 -8.40
CA GLU A 98 9.23 1.58 -9.40
C GLU A 98 8.72 2.11 -10.75
N GLY A 99 7.42 1.99 -11.03
CA GLY A 99 6.80 2.47 -12.27
C GLY A 99 6.59 3.99 -12.28
N GLY A 100 6.28 4.57 -13.45
CA GLY A 100 5.93 5.99 -13.57
C GLY A 100 4.47 6.26 -13.17
N THR A 101 3.53 5.56 -13.82
CA THR A 101 2.09 5.79 -13.64
C THR A 101 1.64 5.53 -12.20
N GLY A 102 1.95 4.33 -11.69
CA GLY A 102 1.53 3.94 -10.34
C GLY A 102 2.12 4.85 -9.27
N SER A 103 3.44 5.01 -9.26
CA SER A 103 4.13 5.79 -8.23
C SER A 103 3.84 7.30 -8.30
N GLY A 104 3.60 7.84 -9.51
CA GLY A 104 3.37 9.28 -9.70
C GLY A 104 1.93 9.70 -9.44
N ALA A 105 0.93 8.88 -9.79
CA ALA A 105 -0.47 9.25 -9.68
C ALA A 105 -1.09 8.87 -8.32
N SER A 106 -0.58 7.84 -7.65
CA SER A 106 -1.26 7.23 -6.51
C SER A 106 -1.31 8.12 -5.27
N VAL A 107 -0.19 8.78 -4.91
CA VAL A 107 -0.16 9.64 -3.71
C VAL A 107 -1.02 10.87 -3.91
N LEU A 108 -1.01 11.47 -5.11
CA LEU A 108 -1.88 12.61 -5.42
C LEU A 108 -3.36 12.22 -5.27
N LEU A 109 -3.76 11.09 -5.86
CA LEU A 109 -5.13 10.60 -5.72
C LEU A 109 -5.48 10.29 -4.26
N ALA A 110 -4.58 9.65 -3.52
CA ALA A 110 -4.79 9.36 -2.11
C ALA A 110 -5.04 10.62 -1.28
N ASN A 111 -4.19 11.64 -1.48
CA ASN A 111 -4.34 12.93 -0.84
C ASN A 111 -5.67 13.60 -1.21
N TYR A 112 -6.06 13.56 -2.48
CA TYR A 112 -7.35 14.06 -2.93
C TYR A 112 -8.52 13.33 -2.22
N LEU A 113 -8.52 12.00 -2.22
CA LEU A 113 -9.57 11.20 -1.58
C LEU A 113 -9.65 11.41 -0.07
N HIS A 114 -8.50 11.46 0.59
CA HIS A 114 -8.44 11.69 2.03
C HIS A 114 -8.95 13.07 2.41
N LYS A 115 -8.51 14.12 1.70
CA LYS A 115 -8.75 15.52 2.09
C LYS A 115 -10.07 16.08 1.58
N VAL A 116 -10.49 15.64 0.40
CA VAL A 116 -11.77 16.11 -0.17
C VAL A 116 -12.94 15.24 0.28
N HIS A 117 -12.74 13.93 0.40
CA HIS A 117 -13.81 12.98 0.73
C HIS A 117 -13.71 12.38 2.14
N GLY A 118 -12.70 12.75 2.93
CA GLY A 118 -12.53 12.28 4.31
C GLY A 118 -12.40 10.74 4.42
N THR A 119 -11.91 10.06 3.37
CA THR A 119 -11.78 8.61 3.40
C THR A 119 -10.47 8.17 4.02
N HIS A 120 -10.47 7.07 4.75
CA HIS A 120 -9.25 6.45 5.22
C HIS A 120 -8.56 5.73 4.07
N ILE A 121 -7.26 5.97 3.90
CA ILE A 121 -6.45 5.38 2.83
C ILE A 121 -5.58 4.26 3.37
N HIS A 122 -5.64 3.11 2.69
CA HIS A 122 -4.73 2.01 2.87
C HIS A 122 -3.97 1.75 1.56
N PHE A 123 -2.64 1.90 1.60
CA PHE A 123 -1.79 1.59 0.47
C PHE A 123 -1.28 0.16 0.52
N PHE A 124 -1.41 -0.55 -0.61
CA PHE A 124 -0.60 -1.72 -0.92
C PHE A 124 0.40 -1.34 -2.01
N VAL A 125 1.68 -1.41 -1.69
CA VAL A 125 2.76 -1.02 -2.58
C VAL A 125 3.57 -2.23 -2.99
N PHE A 126 3.59 -2.57 -4.28
CA PHE A 126 4.56 -3.52 -4.81
C PHE A 126 5.87 -2.80 -5.03
N THR A 127 6.90 -3.16 -4.28
CA THR A 127 8.27 -2.82 -4.63
C THR A 127 8.75 -3.81 -5.68
N GLY A 128 9.56 -3.35 -6.65
CA GLY A 128 9.91 -4.17 -7.80
C GLY A 128 11.03 -5.17 -7.54
N PHE A 129 11.90 -5.33 -8.53
CA PHE A 129 13.02 -6.26 -8.47
C PHE A 129 14.35 -5.58 -8.12
N GLU A 130 14.34 -4.28 -7.88
CA GLU A 130 15.53 -3.47 -7.61
C GLU A 130 16.54 -3.53 -8.76
N ASP A 131 16.06 -3.34 -10.00
CA ASP A 131 16.87 -3.55 -11.20
C ASP A 131 17.54 -2.29 -11.72
N ASP A 132 17.02 -1.11 -11.39
CA ASP A 132 17.51 0.16 -11.92
C ASP A 132 17.39 1.31 -10.91
N VAL A 133 18.31 2.26 -11.05
CA VAL A 133 18.42 3.43 -10.15
C VAL A 133 17.15 4.27 -10.15
N ARG A 134 16.50 4.43 -11.32
CA ARG A 134 15.29 5.25 -11.43
C ARG A 134 14.09 4.62 -10.71
N GLY A 135 13.91 3.31 -10.86
CA GLY A 135 12.87 2.59 -10.14
C GLY A 135 13.04 2.69 -8.63
N LEU A 136 14.26 2.52 -8.14
CA LEU A 136 14.58 2.69 -6.72
C LEU A 136 14.36 4.13 -6.25
N LYS A 137 14.75 5.15 -7.06
CA LYS A 137 14.46 6.56 -6.75
C LYS A 137 12.95 6.81 -6.67
N ASN A 138 12.17 6.29 -7.61
CA ASN A 138 10.72 6.39 -7.58
C ASN A 138 10.13 5.77 -6.30
N THR A 139 10.73 4.66 -5.82
CA THR A 139 10.32 4.03 -4.56
C THR A 139 10.58 4.95 -3.36
N VAL A 140 11.78 5.53 -3.26
CA VAL A 140 12.10 6.51 -2.21
C VAL A 140 11.12 7.68 -2.21
N ASP A 141 10.90 8.27 -3.38
CA ASP A 141 10.03 9.44 -3.53
C ASP A 141 8.57 9.11 -3.17
N LEU A 142 8.07 7.96 -3.60
CA LEU A 142 6.72 7.50 -3.27
C LEU A 142 6.51 7.42 -1.75
N PHE A 143 7.42 6.74 -1.04
CA PHE A 143 7.29 6.57 0.42
C PHE A 143 7.46 7.88 1.20
N LYS A 144 8.30 8.80 0.71
CA LYS A 144 8.47 10.13 1.33
C LYS A 144 7.27 11.06 1.15
N GLU A 145 6.53 10.89 0.05
CA GLU A 145 5.36 11.71 -0.26
C GLU A 145 4.08 11.23 0.40
N MET A 146 4.09 10.03 0.98
CA MET A 146 2.92 9.50 1.69
C MET A 146 2.63 10.29 2.96
N ASP A 147 1.35 10.61 3.16
CA ASP A 147 0.87 11.28 4.37
C ASP A 147 0.95 10.33 5.57
N ASP A 148 1.35 10.87 6.73
CA ASP A 148 1.48 10.09 7.98
C ASP A 148 0.15 9.51 8.48
N SER A 149 -0.99 9.98 7.96
CA SER A 149 -2.32 9.45 8.27
C SER A 149 -2.66 8.16 7.52
N PHE A 150 -1.89 7.80 6.48
CA PHE A 150 -2.13 6.61 5.70
C PHE A 150 -1.66 5.34 6.42
N THR A 151 -2.34 4.24 6.12
CA THR A 151 -1.86 2.89 6.45
C THR A 151 -1.16 2.32 5.22
N VAL A 152 0.03 1.74 5.37
CA VAL A 152 0.85 1.31 4.24
C VAL A 152 1.37 -0.10 4.45
N GLU A 153 1.17 -0.97 3.47
CA GLU A 153 1.81 -2.27 3.38
C GLU A 153 2.66 -2.35 2.10
N ALA A 154 3.83 -2.97 2.18
CA ALA A 154 4.70 -3.18 1.02
C ALA A 154 4.98 -4.66 0.80
N LEU A 155 4.89 -5.10 -0.45
CA LEU A 155 5.23 -6.44 -0.91
C LEU A 155 6.35 -6.36 -1.96
N SER A 156 7.49 -6.99 -1.68
CA SER A 156 8.61 -7.01 -2.63
C SER A 156 8.45 -8.14 -3.64
N ASN A 157 8.37 -7.82 -4.93
CA ASN A 157 8.39 -8.81 -6.00
C ASN A 157 9.67 -9.67 -5.96
N LYS A 158 10.78 -9.07 -5.53
CA LYS A 158 12.06 -9.74 -5.40
C LYS A 158 12.02 -10.88 -4.37
N SER A 159 11.27 -10.73 -3.28
CA SER A 159 11.14 -11.78 -2.26
C SER A 159 10.45 -13.05 -2.76
N PHE A 160 9.70 -12.96 -3.85
CA PHE A 160 9.04 -14.12 -4.48
C PHE A 160 9.88 -14.83 -5.55
N LEU A 161 11.07 -14.31 -5.91
CA LEU A 161 11.88 -14.88 -7.00
C LEU A 161 12.31 -16.33 -6.76
N GLU A 162 12.75 -16.64 -5.54
CA GLU A 162 13.18 -17.99 -5.20
C GLU A 162 12.02 -18.98 -5.33
N ALA A 163 10.87 -18.67 -4.72
CA ALA A 163 9.66 -19.50 -4.80
C ALA A 163 9.13 -19.63 -6.24
N ALA A 164 9.43 -18.65 -7.10
CA ALA A 164 9.09 -18.63 -8.52
C ALA A 164 10.12 -19.32 -9.41
N GLY A 165 11.19 -19.92 -8.87
CA GLY A 165 12.29 -20.50 -9.67
C GLY A 165 13.02 -19.45 -10.51
N ASN A 166 13.20 -18.23 -10.00
CA ASN A 166 13.78 -17.08 -10.67
C ASN A 166 12.99 -16.58 -11.90
N ASN A 167 11.73 -16.97 -12.02
CA ASN A 167 10.83 -16.47 -13.07
C ASN A 167 10.08 -15.23 -12.57
N ARG A 168 10.39 -14.06 -13.15
CA ARG A 168 9.80 -12.77 -12.74
C ARG A 168 8.29 -12.71 -12.90
N LEU A 169 7.75 -13.19 -14.03
CA LEU A 169 6.32 -13.21 -14.25
C LEU A 169 5.59 -14.05 -13.19
N ARG A 170 6.17 -15.19 -12.84
CA ARG A 170 5.64 -16.05 -11.78
C ARG A 170 5.77 -15.39 -10.40
N ALA A 171 6.86 -14.68 -10.14
CA ALA A 171 7.06 -13.92 -8.89
C ALA A 171 5.99 -12.83 -8.75
N GLU A 172 5.71 -12.06 -9.81
CA GLU A 172 4.60 -11.08 -9.81
C GLU A 172 3.24 -11.73 -9.56
N GLN A 173 2.97 -12.89 -10.14
CA GLN A 173 1.73 -13.62 -9.89
C GLN A 173 1.60 -14.04 -8.42
N LEU A 174 2.67 -14.59 -7.83
CA LEU A 174 2.69 -14.96 -6.42
C LEU A 174 2.49 -13.74 -5.50
N ALA A 175 3.12 -12.61 -5.82
CA ALA A 175 2.93 -11.36 -5.10
C ALA A 175 1.47 -10.87 -5.18
N ASN A 176 0.84 -10.92 -6.36
CA ASN A 176 -0.57 -10.55 -6.54
C ASN A 176 -1.51 -11.51 -5.78
N GLU A 177 -1.22 -12.81 -5.75
CA GLU A 177 -1.98 -13.79 -4.95
C GLU A 177 -1.85 -13.49 -3.46
N LYS A 178 -0.63 -13.18 -2.98
CA LYS A 178 -0.37 -12.79 -1.59
C LYS A 178 -1.10 -11.49 -1.23
N PHE A 179 -1.07 -10.49 -2.09
CA PHE A 179 -1.86 -9.26 -1.92
C PHE A 179 -3.34 -9.57 -1.72
N ALA A 180 -3.92 -10.41 -2.59
CA ALA A 180 -5.33 -10.75 -2.48
C ALA A 180 -5.67 -11.44 -1.14
N ASP A 181 -4.79 -12.34 -0.68
CA ASP A 181 -4.94 -12.99 0.63
C ASP A 181 -4.81 -12.00 1.78
N ASN A 182 -3.83 -11.10 1.71
CA ASN A 182 -3.64 -10.07 2.74
C ASN A 182 -4.85 -9.13 2.83
N VAL A 183 -5.42 -8.71 1.70
CA VAL A 183 -6.67 -7.90 1.72
C VAL A 183 -7.83 -8.67 2.34
N ASN A 184 -7.97 -9.96 2.04
CA ASN A 184 -9.01 -10.79 2.66
C ASN A 184 -8.81 -10.90 4.19
N ILE A 185 -7.58 -11.07 4.65
CA ILE A 185 -7.24 -11.08 6.09
C ILE A 185 -7.54 -9.71 6.70
N LEU A 186 -7.04 -8.63 6.08
CA LEU A 186 -7.22 -7.24 6.51
C LEU A 186 -8.68 -6.90 6.77
N LEU A 187 -9.56 -7.32 5.87
CA LEU A 187 -10.98 -7.01 5.94
C LEU A 187 -11.79 -8.02 6.79
N GLY A 188 -11.13 -8.97 7.43
CA GLY A 188 -11.77 -9.95 8.30
C GLY A 188 -12.53 -11.05 7.57
N GLY A 189 -12.22 -11.31 6.29
CA GLY A 189 -12.84 -12.37 5.52
C GLY A 189 -12.55 -13.78 6.06
N THR A 190 -11.50 -13.92 6.86
CA THR A 190 -11.13 -15.17 7.51
C THR A 190 -11.77 -15.38 8.89
N ILE A 191 -12.43 -14.36 9.44
CA ILE A 191 -13.02 -14.40 10.78
C ILE A 191 -14.45 -14.93 10.72
N ASN A 192 -14.75 -15.95 11.54
CA ASN A 192 -16.11 -16.47 11.67
C ASN A 192 -17.03 -15.49 12.41
N LYS A 193 -18.23 -15.32 11.87
CA LYS A 193 -19.26 -14.46 12.47
C LYS A 193 -19.84 -14.98 13.78
N SER A 194 -19.67 -16.26 14.09
CA SER A 194 -20.29 -16.91 15.27
C SER A 194 -19.44 -16.85 16.53
N SER A 195 -18.17 -16.50 16.45
CA SER A 195 -17.25 -16.39 17.60
C SER A 195 -16.83 -14.93 17.82
N GLN A 196 -16.89 -14.44 19.06
CA GLN A 196 -16.90 -12.99 19.36
C GLN A 196 -15.68 -12.50 20.12
N ASN A 197 -14.46 -12.92 19.75
CA ASN A 197 -13.26 -12.44 20.43
C ASN A 197 -12.62 -11.22 19.75
N ILE A 198 -12.88 -11.01 18.44
CA ILE A 198 -12.58 -9.77 17.72
C ILE A 198 -13.89 -9.28 17.09
N ASP A 199 -14.33 -8.10 17.48
CA ASP A 199 -15.49 -7.46 16.86
C ASP A 199 -15.09 -6.55 15.69
N GLU A 200 -16.11 -6.00 15.01
CA GLU A 200 -15.89 -5.10 13.88
C GLU A 200 -15.14 -3.84 14.29
N SER A 201 -15.38 -3.32 15.49
CA SER A 201 -14.70 -2.12 16.01
C SER A 201 -13.22 -2.37 16.28
N ASP A 202 -12.86 -3.53 16.79
CA ASP A 202 -11.47 -3.91 17.07
C ASP A 202 -10.69 -4.07 15.75
N LEU A 203 -11.32 -4.71 14.77
CA LEU A 203 -10.73 -4.85 13.44
C LEU A 203 -10.57 -3.48 12.76
N LEU A 204 -11.60 -2.62 12.80
CA LEU A 204 -11.55 -1.26 12.26
C LEU A 204 -10.45 -0.42 12.90
N LYS A 205 -10.28 -0.48 14.21
CA LYS A 205 -9.17 0.20 14.90
C LYS A 205 -7.82 -0.28 14.38
N THR A 206 -7.67 -1.60 14.20
CA THR A 206 -6.41 -2.19 13.73
C THR A 206 -6.10 -1.75 12.31
N VAL A 207 -7.05 -1.88 11.37
CA VAL A 207 -6.85 -1.60 9.95
C VAL A 207 -6.72 -0.11 9.62
N ARG A 208 -7.28 0.77 10.48
CA ARG A 208 -7.17 2.23 10.36
C ARG A 208 -6.01 2.84 11.16
N THR A 209 -5.17 2.04 11.78
CA THR A 209 -4.03 2.57 12.54
C THR A 209 -2.96 3.07 11.56
N PRO A 210 -2.69 4.39 11.54
CA PRO A 210 -1.72 4.97 10.61
C PRO A 210 -0.31 4.46 10.83
N GLY A 211 0.45 4.41 9.73
CA GLY A 211 1.83 3.96 9.68
C GLY A 211 2.00 2.69 8.86
N PHE A 212 3.17 2.08 8.95
CA PHE A 212 3.44 0.86 8.22
C PHE A 212 2.69 -0.33 8.85
N MET A 213 2.17 -1.20 8.02
CA MET A 213 1.43 -2.39 8.42
C MET A 213 2.09 -3.63 7.84
N TYR A 214 2.00 -4.69 8.61
CA TYR A 214 2.41 -6.01 8.19
C TYR A 214 1.24 -6.98 8.32
N ILE A 215 1.01 -7.75 7.28
CA ILE A 215 -0.02 -8.78 7.25
C ILE A 215 0.61 -10.07 6.73
N ASP A 216 0.42 -11.17 7.45
CA ASP A 216 0.84 -12.47 6.95
C ASP A 216 -0.01 -13.61 7.49
N ARG A 217 0.13 -14.76 6.84
CA ARG A 217 -0.46 -16.03 7.23
C ARG A 217 0.63 -17.06 7.44
N VAL A 218 0.67 -17.61 8.64
CA VAL A 218 1.55 -18.71 9.00
C VAL A 218 0.79 -20.02 8.88
N ASN A 219 1.31 -20.95 8.08
CA ASN A 219 0.73 -22.30 8.00
C ASN A 219 1.05 -23.09 9.27
N MET A 220 0.01 -23.45 10.00
CA MET A 220 0.08 -24.19 11.27
C MET A 220 -0.16 -25.70 11.11
N THR A 221 -0.37 -26.17 9.89
CA THR A 221 -0.55 -27.60 9.63
C THR A 221 0.66 -28.40 10.06
N LYS A 222 0.44 -29.49 10.79
CA LYS A 222 1.49 -30.40 11.30
C LYS A 222 2.38 -29.83 12.42
N ILE A 223 2.01 -28.73 13.07
CA ILE A 223 2.67 -28.28 14.29
C ILE A 223 2.50 -29.32 15.39
N LYS A 224 3.60 -29.71 16.02
CA LYS A 224 3.63 -30.79 17.01
C LYS A 224 3.84 -30.31 18.44
N ASN A 225 4.48 -29.16 18.60
CA ASN A 225 4.85 -28.62 19.90
C ASN A 225 5.10 -27.10 19.82
N SER A 226 5.35 -26.45 20.94
CA SER A 226 5.64 -25.04 21.07
C SER A 226 6.89 -24.59 20.29
N ASP A 227 7.90 -25.43 20.19
CA ASP A 227 9.12 -25.11 19.46
C ASP A 227 8.87 -25.04 17.95
N ASP A 228 8.09 -25.99 17.40
CA ASP A 228 7.65 -25.93 16.00
C ASP A 228 6.82 -24.68 15.72
N PHE A 229 5.92 -24.31 16.64
CA PHE A 229 5.10 -23.13 16.55
C PHE A 229 5.95 -21.85 16.52
N ASN A 230 6.84 -21.68 17.50
CA ASN A 230 7.73 -20.54 17.60
C ASN A 230 8.67 -20.43 16.39
N ARG A 231 9.22 -21.55 15.92
CA ARG A 231 10.07 -21.59 14.74
C ARG A 231 9.32 -21.11 13.49
N ARG A 232 8.09 -21.59 13.26
CA ARG A 232 7.27 -21.18 12.12
C ARG A 232 6.96 -19.69 12.13
N ILE A 233 6.57 -19.15 13.28
CA ILE A 233 6.32 -17.70 13.39
C ILE A 233 7.60 -16.92 13.17
N THR A 234 8.72 -17.37 13.76
CA THR A 234 10.02 -16.70 13.59
C THR A 234 10.47 -16.69 12.14
N GLU A 235 10.34 -17.81 11.41
CA GLU A 235 10.65 -17.90 9.97
C GLU A 235 9.89 -16.83 9.18
N VAL A 236 8.57 -16.73 9.39
CA VAL A 236 7.71 -15.76 8.70
C VAL A 236 8.08 -14.31 9.07
N ILE A 237 8.33 -14.04 10.35
CA ILE A 237 8.69 -12.72 10.83
C ILE A 237 10.11 -12.31 10.38
N ASP A 238 11.06 -13.24 10.31
CA ASP A 238 12.42 -12.95 9.87
C ASP A 238 12.53 -12.72 8.36
N ASP A 239 11.61 -13.28 7.57
CA ASP A 239 11.48 -12.98 6.13
C ASP A 239 11.09 -11.52 5.86
N MET A 240 10.64 -10.80 6.90
CA MET A 240 10.36 -9.37 6.86
C MET A 240 11.63 -8.51 7.00
N LYS A 241 12.69 -8.84 6.31
CA LYS A 241 14.00 -8.18 6.40
C LYS A 241 13.99 -6.68 6.07
N SER A 242 12.92 -6.19 5.48
CA SER A 242 12.75 -4.78 5.11
C SER A 242 12.19 -3.87 6.21
N LEU A 243 11.88 -4.41 7.39
CA LEU A 243 11.35 -3.57 8.47
C LEU A 243 12.46 -3.07 9.38
N GLU A 244 12.53 -1.76 9.54
CA GLU A 244 13.39 -1.14 10.55
C GLU A 244 13.19 -1.83 11.91
N THR A 245 14.29 -2.19 12.55
CA THR A 245 14.33 -3.05 13.72
C THR A 245 13.78 -2.43 15.01
N GLN A 246 13.24 -1.21 14.97
CA GLN A 246 12.66 -0.59 16.16
C GLN A 246 11.25 -1.09 16.41
N PRO A 247 11.02 -1.84 17.50
CA PRO A 247 9.70 -2.33 17.85
C PRO A 247 8.79 -1.14 18.19
N SER A 248 7.81 -0.87 17.35
CA SER A 248 6.90 0.28 17.50
C SER A 248 5.45 -0.04 17.17
N ALA A 249 5.07 -1.31 17.15
CA ALA A 249 3.71 -1.71 16.86
C ALA A 249 2.71 -1.01 17.79
N LYS A 250 1.71 -0.36 17.20
CA LYS A 250 0.60 0.22 17.99
C LYS A 250 -0.47 -0.81 18.26
N ARG A 251 -0.80 -1.65 17.27
CA ARG A 251 -1.80 -2.71 17.41
C ARG A 251 -1.35 -4.00 16.77
N ILE A 252 -1.78 -5.11 17.38
CA ILE A 252 -1.59 -6.46 16.86
C ILE A 252 -2.95 -7.15 16.90
N ALA A 253 -3.37 -7.73 15.77
CA ALA A 253 -4.51 -8.62 15.70
C ALA A 253 -4.07 -9.98 15.18
N THR A 254 -4.57 -11.06 15.79
CA THR A 254 -4.28 -12.43 15.40
C THR A 254 -5.56 -13.25 15.26
N VAL A 255 -5.65 -14.03 14.19
CA VAL A 255 -6.71 -15.03 14.00
C VAL A 255 -6.06 -16.38 13.91
N LEU A 256 -6.25 -17.20 14.93
CA LEU A 256 -5.74 -18.55 15.00
C LEU A 256 -6.84 -19.55 14.63
N ASP A 257 -6.71 -20.19 13.48
CA ASP A 257 -7.62 -21.22 13.00
C ASP A 257 -6.95 -22.59 13.10
N VAL A 258 -7.13 -23.23 14.23
CA VAL A 258 -6.42 -24.47 14.59
C VAL A 258 -7.31 -25.39 15.40
N LYS A 259 -7.01 -26.68 15.36
CA LYS A 259 -7.68 -27.68 16.19
C LYS A 259 -7.36 -27.47 17.67
N GLU A 260 -8.25 -27.90 18.54
CA GLU A 260 -8.16 -27.77 20.00
C GLU A 260 -6.79 -28.11 20.58
N ARG A 261 -6.10 -29.10 20.01
CA ARG A 261 -4.74 -29.53 20.43
C ARG A 261 -3.67 -28.43 20.34
N ALA A 262 -3.87 -27.43 19.50
CA ALA A 262 -2.88 -26.35 19.28
C ALA A 262 -3.15 -25.11 20.15
N LEU A 263 -4.23 -25.08 20.92
CA LEU A 263 -4.59 -23.97 21.78
C LEU A 263 -3.56 -23.71 22.89
N GLU A 264 -2.88 -24.76 23.37
CA GLU A 264 -1.82 -24.65 24.37
C GLU A 264 -0.58 -23.86 23.91
N PHE A 265 -0.44 -23.62 22.59
CA PHE A 265 0.72 -22.93 22.02
C PHE A 265 0.48 -21.44 21.75
N ILE A 266 -0.73 -20.93 21.92
CA ILE A 266 -1.12 -19.56 21.55
C ILE A 266 -0.24 -18.52 22.24
N ASP A 267 -0.03 -18.67 23.55
CA ASP A 267 0.76 -17.72 24.35
C ASP A 267 2.21 -17.61 23.88
N PHE A 268 2.80 -18.72 23.46
CA PHE A 268 4.17 -18.72 22.94
C PHE A 268 4.29 -17.94 21.64
N GLY A 269 3.36 -18.11 20.70
CA GLY A 269 3.34 -17.35 19.46
C GLY A 269 3.23 -15.84 19.67
N TYR A 270 2.44 -15.45 20.65
CA TYR A 270 2.27 -14.07 21.03
C TYR A 270 3.57 -13.44 21.55
N GLU A 271 4.33 -14.16 22.36
CA GLU A 271 5.64 -13.72 22.85
C GLU A 271 6.66 -13.51 21.73
N VAL A 272 6.68 -14.36 20.72
CA VAL A 272 7.55 -14.19 19.53
C VAL A 272 7.17 -12.91 18.78
N ILE A 273 5.89 -12.67 18.55
CA ILE A 273 5.40 -11.47 17.87
C ILE A 273 5.77 -10.21 18.66
N LYS A 274 5.51 -10.17 19.97
CA LYS A 274 5.88 -9.05 20.84
C LYS A 274 7.39 -8.80 20.89
N LYS A 275 8.20 -9.84 20.92
CA LYS A 275 9.66 -9.72 20.91
C LYS A 275 10.15 -9.02 19.64
N ARG A 276 9.51 -9.27 18.52
CA ARG A 276 9.90 -8.69 17.22
C ARG A 276 9.38 -7.26 17.02
N PHE A 277 8.10 -7.02 17.36
CA PHE A 277 7.40 -5.76 17.06
C PHE A 277 7.22 -4.84 18.28
N GLY A 278 7.61 -5.30 19.47
CA GLY A 278 7.41 -4.58 20.72
C GLY A 278 6.04 -4.82 21.35
N MET A 279 5.85 -4.29 22.55
CA MET A 279 4.58 -4.35 23.26
C MET A 279 3.59 -3.40 22.59
N PRO A 280 2.49 -3.87 22.00
CA PRO A 280 1.49 -3.02 21.37
C PRO A 280 0.70 -2.25 22.44
N PHE A 281 0.08 -1.15 22.02
CA PHE A 281 -0.89 -0.43 22.86
C PHE A 281 -2.18 -1.24 23.03
N GLU A 282 -2.65 -1.90 21.95
CA GLU A 282 -3.79 -2.81 21.98
C GLU A 282 -3.46 -4.10 21.22
N ALA A 283 -3.98 -5.20 21.73
CA ALA A 283 -3.84 -6.50 21.12
C ALA A 283 -5.18 -7.24 21.09
N PHE A 284 -5.52 -7.78 19.94
CA PHE A 284 -6.76 -8.52 19.70
C PHE A 284 -6.42 -9.94 19.25
N SER A 285 -7.12 -10.92 19.78
CA SER A 285 -6.91 -12.33 19.43
C SER A 285 -8.23 -13.03 19.23
N HIS A 286 -8.32 -13.81 18.17
CA HIS A 286 -9.46 -14.64 17.84
C HIS A 286 -9.01 -16.07 17.60
N VAL A 287 -9.75 -17.04 18.14
CA VAL A 287 -9.47 -18.46 17.97
C VAL A 287 -10.70 -19.15 17.41
N GLN A 288 -10.48 -19.97 16.38
CA GLN A 288 -11.52 -20.73 15.72
C GLN A 288 -10.99 -22.08 15.25
N ASP A 289 -11.89 -23.02 14.92
CA ASP A 289 -11.59 -24.31 14.30
C ASP A 289 -12.55 -24.52 13.14
N LEU A 290 -12.22 -23.99 11.97
CA LEU A 290 -13.13 -23.94 10.83
C LEU A 290 -12.54 -24.42 9.52
N HIS A 291 -11.25 -24.19 9.31
CA HIS A 291 -10.62 -24.36 8.01
C HIS A 291 -9.48 -25.38 8.05
N GLU A 292 -9.31 -26.07 6.95
CA GLU A 292 -8.07 -26.79 6.62
C GLU A 292 -7.51 -26.18 5.32
N PRO A 293 -6.20 -25.86 5.31
CA PRO A 293 -5.16 -26.09 6.36
C PRO A 293 -5.30 -25.16 7.58
N GLU A 294 -4.83 -25.63 8.75
CA GLU A 294 -4.70 -24.80 9.98
C GLU A 294 -3.76 -23.63 9.74
N TYR A 295 -4.10 -22.42 10.26
CA TYR A 295 -3.29 -21.22 10.06
C TYR A 295 -3.36 -20.25 11.25
N LEU A 296 -2.39 -19.33 11.27
CA LEU A 296 -2.40 -18.12 12.10
C LEU A 296 -2.30 -16.91 11.16
N ASP A 297 -3.31 -16.06 11.14
CA ASP A 297 -3.25 -14.76 10.52
C ASP A 297 -2.71 -13.73 11.51
N ILE A 298 -1.80 -12.89 11.06
CA ILE A 298 -1.16 -11.84 11.85
C ILE A 298 -1.35 -10.51 11.16
N ILE A 299 -1.86 -9.51 11.87
CA ILE A 299 -1.89 -8.10 11.45
C ILE A 299 -1.14 -7.29 12.50
N VAL A 300 -0.08 -6.61 12.10
CA VAL A 300 0.67 -5.68 12.94
C VAL A 300 0.58 -4.29 12.34
N SER A 301 0.08 -3.31 13.08
CA SER A 301 -0.18 -1.96 12.56
C SER A 301 0.46 -0.87 13.39
N GLY A 302 0.65 0.29 12.76
CA GLY A 302 1.26 1.47 13.38
C GLY A 302 2.77 1.35 13.56
N LEU A 303 3.42 0.54 12.73
CA LEU A 303 4.87 0.48 12.63
C LEU A 303 5.41 1.76 11.97
N LYS A 304 6.68 2.05 12.20
CA LYS A 304 7.38 3.14 11.53
C LYS A 304 7.57 2.81 10.05
N MET A 305 7.43 3.81 9.20
CA MET A 305 7.71 3.67 7.76
C MET A 305 9.19 3.32 7.52
N PRO A 306 9.52 2.34 6.66
CA PRO A 306 10.89 1.87 6.44
C PRO A 306 11.66 2.77 5.46
N ILE A 307 11.56 4.09 5.59
CA ILE A 307 12.15 5.06 4.66
C ILE A 307 13.67 4.96 4.64
N ASN A 308 14.31 4.85 5.81
CA ASN A 308 15.77 4.79 5.88
C ASN A 308 16.36 3.54 5.19
N GLU A 309 15.66 2.41 5.27
CA GLU A 309 16.08 1.17 4.61
C GLU A 309 15.90 1.25 3.10
N ILE A 310 14.80 1.86 2.66
CA ILE A 310 14.53 2.12 1.24
C ILE A 310 15.58 3.07 0.67
N GLU A 311 15.89 4.16 1.36
CA GLU A 311 16.95 5.11 0.98
C GLU A 311 18.32 4.44 0.91
N LYS A 312 18.65 3.64 1.92
CA LYS A 312 19.91 2.89 1.93
C LYS A 312 20.02 1.95 0.74
N THR A 313 18.96 1.21 0.42
CA THR A 313 18.94 0.34 -0.76
C THR A 313 19.18 1.14 -2.04
N TYR A 314 18.56 2.30 -2.19
CA TYR A 314 18.78 3.20 -3.32
C TYR A 314 20.23 3.68 -3.41
N GLU A 315 20.81 4.20 -2.31
CA GLU A 315 22.19 4.69 -2.29
C GLU A 315 23.20 3.57 -2.54
N ASP A 316 23.03 2.39 -1.94
CA ASP A 316 23.88 1.23 -2.18
C ASP A 316 23.86 0.80 -3.67
N PHE A 317 22.69 0.88 -4.31
CA PHE A 317 22.54 0.55 -5.72
C PHE A 317 23.15 1.65 -6.61
N LYS A 318 22.92 2.92 -6.29
CA LYS A 318 23.49 4.08 -6.97
C LYS A 318 25.02 4.04 -6.92
N GLU A 319 25.61 3.68 -5.79
CA GLU A 319 27.06 3.53 -5.68
C GLU A 319 27.63 2.44 -6.58
N ARG A 320 26.95 1.31 -6.67
CA ARG A 320 27.35 0.20 -7.57
C ARG A 320 27.20 0.56 -9.05
N SER A 321 26.25 1.44 -9.37
CA SER A 321 25.96 1.87 -10.73
C SER A 321 26.79 3.07 -11.22
N LYS A 322 27.68 3.65 -10.40
CA LYS A 322 28.56 4.79 -10.76
C LYS A 322 29.45 4.59 -11.99
N PHE A 323 29.47 3.39 -12.54
CA PHE A 323 30.14 3.12 -13.82
C PHE A 323 29.26 3.36 -15.06
N VAL A 324 27.99 3.76 -14.88
CA VAL A 324 27.05 4.04 -15.96
C VAL A 324 26.72 5.53 -15.95
N ASP A 325 27.45 6.26 -16.80
CA ASP A 325 27.21 7.59 -17.36
C ASP A 325 26.80 8.74 -16.40
N THR A 326 27.70 9.75 -16.33
CA THR A 326 27.55 11.00 -15.56
C THR A 326 26.37 11.90 -16.01
N THR A 327 25.73 11.61 -17.14
CA THR A 327 24.57 12.36 -17.64
C THR A 327 23.26 12.05 -16.89
N ALA A 328 23.22 10.97 -16.12
CA ALA A 328 22.04 10.64 -15.31
C ALA A 328 21.88 11.57 -14.08
N ASP A 329 22.99 12.13 -13.55
CA ASP A 329 22.95 12.96 -12.35
C ASP A 329 22.21 14.30 -12.55
N ASP A 330 22.25 14.89 -13.76
CA ASP A 330 21.52 16.13 -14.07
C ASP A 330 20.00 15.94 -14.13
N PHE A 331 19.53 14.71 -14.38
CA PHE A 331 18.11 14.37 -14.35
C PHE A 331 17.56 14.16 -12.92
N PHE A 332 18.42 13.72 -12.00
CA PHE A 332 18.01 13.37 -10.63
C PHE A 332 18.05 14.54 -9.64
N ASN A 333 18.75 15.63 -9.97
CA ASN A 333 18.94 16.78 -9.08
C ASN A 333 17.82 17.83 -9.13
N LYS A 334 16.71 17.57 -9.85
CA LYS A 334 15.50 18.38 -9.67
C LYS A 334 14.81 17.95 -8.37
N GLU A 335 15.11 18.65 -7.30
CA GLU A 335 14.33 18.59 -6.06
C GLU A 335 12.87 18.94 -6.39
N TYR A 336 12.00 17.96 -6.21
CA TYR A 336 10.56 18.21 -6.24
C TYR A 336 10.17 18.74 -4.87
N ALA A 337 9.55 19.92 -4.86
CA ALA A 337 8.92 20.44 -3.65
C ALA A 337 7.91 19.42 -3.12
N THR A 338 8.09 18.98 -1.89
CA THR A 338 7.17 18.07 -1.23
C THR A 338 5.85 18.79 -0.95
N ASN A 339 4.74 18.20 -1.33
CA ASN A 339 3.38 18.73 -1.09
C ASN A 339 2.98 18.71 0.41
N ALA A 340 3.91 18.51 1.33
CA ALA A 340 3.64 18.33 2.75
C ALA A 340 3.02 19.57 3.45
N ASP A 341 3.34 20.78 2.97
CA ASP A 341 2.94 22.02 3.65
C ASP A 341 1.52 22.52 3.32
N ILE A 342 0.79 21.83 2.45
CA ILE A 342 -0.44 22.38 1.87
C ILE A 342 -1.70 21.95 2.65
N PHE A 343 -1.60 21.03 3.58
CA PHE A 343 -2.73 20.18 3.92
C PHE A 343 -3.24 20.20 5.36
N ASP A 344 -2.89 21.15 6.18
CA ASP A 344 -3.21 21.14 7.62
C ASP A 344 -4.67 21.49 8.00
N THR A 345 -5.57 21.70 7.06
CA THR A 345 -6.92 22.18 7.42
C THR A 345 -8.07 21.56 6.64
N LEU A 346 -8.48 20.32 6.93
CA LEU A 346 -9.84 19.86 6.57
C LEU A 346 -10.40 18.84 7.59
N GLN A 347 -11.59 19.11 8.11
CA GLN A 347 -12.31 18.31 9.11
C GLN A 347 -13.27 17.27 8.49
N ALA A 348 -13.59 16.24 9.27
CA ALA A 348 -14.17 14.95 8.86
C ALA A 348 -15.69 14.90 8.58
N ASP A 349 -16.45 16.02 8.64
CA ASP A 349 -17.91 16.05 8.46
C ASP A 349 -18.33 17.03 7.33
N ALA A 350 -17.86 16.77 6.10
CA ALA A 350 -18.12 17.67 4.96
C ALA A 350 -19.49 17.43 4.31
N THR A 351 -20.25 18.50 4.11
CA THR A 351 -21.45 18.53 3.25
C THR A 351 -21.05 18.57 1.76
N PRO A 352 -21.94 18.29 0.78
CA PRO A 352 -21.61 18.42 -0.65
C PRO A 352 -21.04 19.81 -1.04
N ALA A 353 -21.50 20.88 -0.40
CA ALA A 353 -20.95 22.23 -0.61
C ALA A 353 -19.52 22.37 -0.06
N ASP A 354 -19.21 21.67 1.02
CA ASP A 354 -17.86 21.64 1.61
C ASP A 354 -16.89 20.84 0.72
N VAL A 355 -17.39 19.81 0.03
CA VAL A 355 -16.59 19.02 -0.92
C VAL A 355 -16.17 19.86 -2.12
N ASP A 356 -17.06 20.71 -2.67
CA ASP A 356 -16.74 21.59 -3.79
C ASP A 356 -15.75 22.69 -3.39
N ALA A 357 -15.90 23.27 -2.20
CA ALA A 357 -14.93 24.22 -1.64
C ALA A 357 -13.56 23.56 -1.40
N ALA A 358 -13.54 22.33 -0.89
CA ALA A 358 -12.32 21.56 -0.67
C ALA A 358 -11.61 21.18 -1.98
N LYS A 359 -12.38 20.88 -3.06
CA LYS A 359 -11.83 20.68 -4.40
C LYS A 359 -11.14 21.94 -4.92
N ASP A 360 -11.83 23.08 -4.82
CA ASP A 360 -11.28 24.38 -5.26
C ASP A 360 -10.00 24.74 -4.52
N ASP A 361 -9.94 24.52 -3.21
CA ASP A 361 -8.76 24.81 -2.40
C ASP A 361 -7.61 23.84 -2.69
N PHE A 362 -7.92 22.56 -2.91
CA PHE A 362 -6.95 21.59 -3.36
C PHE A 362 -6.28 22.01 -4.67
N PHE A 363 -7.06 22.36 -5.69
CA PHE A 363 -6.51 22.77 -7.00
C PHE A 363 -5.80 24.12 -6.97
N LYS A 364 -6.23 25.06 -6.12
CA LYS A 364 -5.51 26.34 -5.89
C LYS A 364 -4.13 26.09 -5.24
N SER A 365 -4.03 25.11 -4.35
CA SER A 365 -2.77 24.75 -3.71
C SER A 365 -1.76 24.22 -4.71
N LEU A 366 -2.13 23.27 -5.58
CA LEU A 366 -1.28 22.74 -6.65
C LEU A 366 -0.76 23.83 -7.63
N GLY A 367 -1.50 24.93 -7.79
CA GLY A 367 -1.09 26.05 -8.65
C GLY A 367 -0.12 27.03 -8.01
N LYS A 368 -0.02 27.07 -6.66
CA LYS A 368 0.91 27.97 -5.95
C LYS A 368 2.35 27.45 -6.02
N ASP A 369 2.54 26.14 -5.93
CA ASP A 369 3.86 25.53 -6.01
C ASP A 369 4.57 25.79 -7.35
N LYS A 370 3.83 25.71 -8.47
CA LYS A 370 4.37 26.07 -9.80
C LYS A 370 4.85 27.53 -9.93
N LYS A 371 4.26 28.46 -9.17
CA LYS A 371 4.67 29.87 -9.19
C LYS A 371 5.90 30.14 -8.34
N GLU A 372 6.12 29.38 -7.28
CA GLU A 372 7.35 29.50 -6.45
C GLU A 372 8.55 28.84 -7.12
N GLU A 373 8.36 27.68 -7.77
CA GLU A 373 9.40 27.06 -8.58
C GLU A 373 9.87 27.95 -9.74
N SER A 374 8.93 28.57 -10.47
CA SER A 374 9.28 29.50 -11.57
C SER A 374 10.00 30.75 -11.08
N LYS A 375 9.83 31.19 -9.85
CA LYS A 375 10.60 32.28 -9.24
C LYS A 375 11.98 31.86 -8.78
N LYS A 376 12.16 30.63 -8.26
CA LYS A 376 13.48 30.09 -7.89
C LYS A 376 14.38 29.88 -9.12
N ILE A 377 13.82 29.38 -10.23
CA ILE A 377 14.54 29.17 -11.49
C ILE A 377 15.04 30.51 -12.11
N LYS A 378 14.29 31.63 -11.96
CA LYS A 378 14.72 32.94 -12.47
C LYS A 378 15.86 33.58 -11.67
N VAL A 379 16.06 33.22 -10.41
CA VAL A 379 17.11 33.78 -9.55
C VAL A 379 18.48 33.10 -9.77
N VAL A 380 18.50 31.88 -10.35
CA VAL A 380 19.73 31.12 -10.62
C VAL A 380 20.34 31.42 -12.00
N GLN A 381 19.62 32.13 -12.89
CA GLN A 381 20.14 32.51 -14.23
C GLN A 381 20.85 33.87 -14.31
N ASP A 382 20.89 34.63 -13.21
CA ASP A 382 21.55 35.97 -13.17
C ASP A 382 22.87 36.04 -12.37
N PHE A 383 23.61 34.90 -12.26
CA PHE A 383 24.98 34.89 -11.75
C PHE A 383 25.93 34.10 -12.63
#